data_b644ecf177d9155e3c4ccce27bbafbf7
#
_entry.id   b644ecf177d9155e3c4ccce27bbafbf7
#
_cell.length_a   1.000
_cell.length_b   1.000
_cell.length_c   1.000
_cell.angle_alpha   90.00
_cell.angle_beta   90.00
_cell.angle_gamma   90.00
#
_symmetry.space_group_name_H-M   'P 1'
#
loop_
_entity.id
_entity.type
_entity.pdbx_description
1 polymer ?
#
loop_
_entity_poly.entity_id
_entity_poly.type
_entity_poly.pdbx_seq_one_letter_code
_entity_poly.pdbx_strand_id
1 'polypeptide(L)'
;MTETQDITIKKTKSKIDINSIIQEDENYVSDMKNRFGIEIQNINKLPKVIMDFLNYLETIKGKSNNTIEAYKIDLCLLFKYLKVYKGYYIPDDIEFEDIPINDLGEDFVRSIVLTDLYAFLSFVEKQRNNGNYARARKVATFKSFFNYLQGKAKIVTSNPAAELESPKINKRHPIYLTLDESVSLLSSLDINNCNYLRDYCILTLFLNCGMRLSELCSIKIDKIKGDTLTIIGKGNKERTVYLNDACISAINNYLSKRNDSKATEENKKYLFLSSRNTPINKRTVELLVKKHVKNAGLTNAKYTPHKLRHTAATLMYKHGNVDIRSLQSILGHENISTTQIYTHVDEEILREAANSNPLANIKN
;
A
#
# COMPACT_ATOMS: atom_id res chain seq x y z
N MET A 1 6.77 -59.56 -55.59
CA MET A 1 5.39 -59.12 -55.32
C MET A 1 5.20 -59.21 -53.81
N THR A 2 5.41 -58.10 -53.13
CA THR A 2 5.28 -57.97 -51.67
C THR A 2 4.29 -56.86 -51.45
N GLU A 3 3.10 -57.23 -50.95
CA GLU A 3 2.07 -56.22 -50.54
C GLU A 3 2.46 -55.54 -49.26
N THR A 4 2.50 -54.23 -49.31
CA THR A 4 2.62 -53.37 -48.18
C THR A 4 1.24 -53.01 -47.64
N GLN A 5 0.88 -53.53 -46.45
CA GLN A 5 -0.35 -53.18 -45.75
C GLN A 5 -0.15 -51.77 -45.06
N ASP A 6 -0.91 -50.81 -45.53
CA ASP A 6 -1.09 -49.51 -44.87
C ASP A 6 -1.97 -49.65 -43.62
N ILE A 7 -1.37 -49.47 -42.45
CA ILE A 7 -2.10 -49.36 -41.16
C ILE A 7 -2.49 -47.93 -40.94
N THR A 8 -3.71 -47.58 -41.28
CA THR A 8 -4.32 -46.26 -40.97
C THR A 8 -4.72 -46.19 -39.50
N ILE A 9 -3.92 -45.52 -38.68
CA ILE A 9 -4.28 -45.22 -37.29
C ILE A 9 -5.31 -44.09 -37.29
N LYS A 10 -6.57 -44.39 -37.05
CA LYS A 10 -7.61 -43.41 -36.77
C LYS A 10 -7.36 -42.79 -35.37
N LYS A 11 -6.84 -41.58 -35.32
CA LYS A 11 -6.83 -40.73 -34.12
C LYS A 11 -8.25 -40.25 -33.81
N THR A 12 -8.94 -40.91 -32.92
CA THR A 12 -10.14 -40.39 -32.26
C THR A 12 -9.67 -39.30 -31.25
N LYS A 13 -9.74 -38.04 -31.63
CA LYS A 13 -9.68 -36.93 -30.70
C LYS A 13 -11.01 -36.87 -29.96
N SER A 14 -11.09 -37.40 -28.75
CA SER A 14 -12.13 -37.01 -27.81
C SER A 14 -11.86 -35.55 -27.43
N LYS A 15 -12.73 -34.65 -27.86
CA LYS A 15 -12.78 -33.28 -27.32
C LYS A 15 -13.19 -33.40 -25.86
N ILE A 16 -12.25 -33.24 -24.95
CA ILE A 16 -12.56 -33.06 -23.54
C ILE A 16 -13.23 -31.69 -23.48
N ASP A 17 -14.49 -31.64 -23.06
CA ASP A 17 -15.23 -30.41 -22.87
C ASP A 17 -14.71 -29.71 -21.61
N ILE A 18 -13.84 -28.74 -21.81
CA ILE A 18 -13.23 -27.97 -20.72
C ILE A 18 -14.31 -27.25 -19.89
N ASN A 19 -15.45 -26.88 -20.49
CA ASN A 19 -16.53 -26.20 -19.78
C ASN A 19 -17.25 -27.14 -18.80
N SER A 20 -17.37 -28.44 -19.09
CA SER A 20 -17.95 -29.43 -18.16
C SER A 20 -17.06 -29.64 -16.94
N ILE A 21 -15.73 -29.66 -17.11
CA ILE A 21 -14.77 -29.80 -15.99
C ILE A 21 -14.79 -28.55 -15.09
N ILE A 22 -14.87 -27.36 -15.69
CA ILE A 22 -14.95 -26.09 -14.92
C ILE A 22 -16.25 -26.02 -14.11
N GLN A 23 -17.36 -26.49 -14.66
CA GLN A 23 -18.67 -26.48 -14.02
C GLN A 23 -18.79 -27.52 -12.88
N GLU A 24 -18.13 -28.65 -13.01
CA GLU A 24 -18.01 -29.65 -11.94
C GLU A 24 -17.14 -29.14 -10.77
N ASP A 25 -16.04 -28.41 -11.06
CA ASP A 25 -15.19 -27.82 -10.05
C ASP A 25 -15.89 -26.68 -9.28
N GLU A 26 -16.70 -25.83 -9.94
CA GLU A 26 -17.48 -24.77 -9.29
C GLU A 26 -18.58 -25.35 -8.38
N ASN A 27 -19.25 -26.42 -8.79
CA ASN A 27 -20.25 -27.10 -7.98
C ASN A 27 -19.62 -27.77 -6.76
N TYR A 28 -18.47 -28.44 -6.92
CA TYR A 28 -17.72 -29.04 -5.82
C TYR A 28 -17.25 -28.01 -4.80
N VAL A 29 -16.71 -26.87 -5.26
CA VAL A 29 -16.29 -25.75 -4.41
C VAL A 29 -17.46 -25.16 -3.62
N SER A 30 -18.63 -24.99 -4.26
CA SER A 30 -19.85 -24.50 -3.63
C SER A 30 -20.39 -25.48 -2.58
N ASP A 31 -20.37 -26.77 -2.85
CA ASP A 31 -20.81 -27.82 -1.92
C ASP A 31 -19.90 -27.89 -0.69
N MET A 32 -18.59 -27.83 -0.85
CA MET A 32 -17.62 -27.83 0.25
C MET A 32 -17.75 -26.59 1.15
N LYS A 33 -17.98 -25.40 0.56
CA LYS A 33 -18.25 -24.17 1.30
C LYS A 33 -19.51 -24.30 2.16
N ASN A 34 -20.58 -24.82 1.58
CA ASN A 34 -21.87 -24.98 2.27
C ASN A 34 -21.82 -26.04 3.36
N ARG A 35 -21.09 -27.15 3.16
CA ARG A 35 -21.01 -28.27 4.11
C ARG A 35 -20.08 -28.02 5.29
N PHE A 36 -18.95 -27.36 5.05
CA PHE A 36 -17.88 -27.27 6.03
C PHE A 36 -17.51 -25.82 6.43
N GLY A 37 -18.14 -24.81 5.83
CA GLY A 37 -17.76 -23.40 6.01
C GLY A 37 -16.34 -23.07 5.48
N ILE A 38 -15.76 -23.97 4.70
CA ILE A 38 -14.41 -23.83 4.14
C ILE A 38 -14.53 -23.15 2.77
N GLU A 39 -14.05 -21.91 2.70
CA GLU A 39 -13.87 -21.25 1.41
C GLU A 39 -12.68 -21.88 0.68
N ILE A 40 -12.96 -22.81 -0.24
CA ILE A 40 -11.93 -23.28 -1.18
C ILE A 40 -11.64 -22.09 -2.09
N GLN A 41 -10.59 -21.34 -1.74
CA GLN A 41 -10.12 -20.24 -2.59
C GLN A 41 -9.82 -20.84 -3.97
N ASN A 42 -10.23 -20.13 -5.01
CA ASN A 42 -10.05 -20.48 -6.42
C ASN A 42 -8.70 -21.17 -6.68
N ILE A 43 -8.65 -22.48 -6.50
CA ILE A 43 -7.46 -23.34 -6.65
C ILE A 43 -6.91 -23.20 -8.07
N ASN A 44 -7.75 -22.78 -9.03
CA ASN A 44 -7.45 -22.78 -10.45
C ASN A 44 -6.69 -21.56 -10.99
N LYS A 45 -6.36 -20.55 -10.20
CA LYS A 45 -5.69 -19.33 -10.73
C LYS A 45 -4.25 -19.13 -10.29
N LEU A 46 -3.83 -19.73 -9.16
CA LEU A 46 -2.49 -19.54 -8.62
C LEU A 46 -1.78 -20.88 -8.35
N PRO A 47 -0.46 -20.95 -8.55
CA PRO A 47 0.35 -22.08 -8.10
C PRO A 47 0.20 -22.32 -6.60
N LYS A 48 0.12 -23.59 -6.20
CA LYS A 48 0.00 -23.99 -4.79
C LYS A 48 1.11 -23.37 -3.93
N VAL A 49 2.34 -23.31 -4.43
CA VAL A 49 3.49 -22.74 -3.72
C VAL A 49 3.31 -21.24 -3.39
N ILE A 50 2.64 -20.49 -4.26
CA ILE A 50 2.31 -19.09 -4.01
C ILE A 50 1.19 -18.99 -2.96
N MET A 51 0.14 -19.79 -3.07
CA MET A 51 -0.97 -19.80 -2.12
C MET A 51 -0.51 -20.14 -0.70
N ASP A 52 0.28 -21.20 -0.54
CA ASP A 52 0.81 -21.62 0.74
C ASP A 52 1.68 -20.50 1.38
N PHE A 53 2.48 -19.81 0.57
CA PHE A 53 3.24 -18.66 1.04
C PHE A 53 2.37 -17.48 1.48
N LEU A 54 1.33 -17.13 0.71
CA LEU A 54 0.43 -16.03 1.06
C LEU A 54 -0.35 -16.35 2.35
N ASN A 55 -0.84 -17.58 2.49
CA ASN A 55 -1.47 -18.07 3.72
C ASN A 55 -0.52 -17.99 4.92
N TYR A 56 0.75 -18.39 4.75
CA TYR A 56 1.76 -18.24 5.80
C TYR A 56 1.98 -16.77 6.20
N LEU A 57 1.99 -15.86 5.23
CA LEU A 57 2.13 -14.43 5.52
C LEU A 57 0.94 -13.87 6.31
N GLU A 58 -0.26 -14.32 5.97
CA GLU A 58 -1.49 -13.89 6.62
C GLU A 58 -1.60 -14.46 8.04
N THR A 59 -1.60 -15.78 8.15
CA THR A 59 -1.93 -16.49 9.38
C THR A 59 -0.80 -16.51 10.39
N ILE A 60 0.46 -16.67 9.95
CA ILE A 60 1.61 -16.82 10.85
C ILE A 60 2.37 -15.50 11.01
N LYS A 61 2.55 -14.74 9.92
CA LYS A 61 3.29 -13.47 9.98
C LYS A 61 2.41 -12.25 10.27
N GLY A 62 1.09 -12.38 10.26
CA GLY A 62 0.14 -11.29 10.51
C GLY A 62 0.36 -10.09 9.56
N LYS A 63 0.73 -10.36 8.31
CA LYS A 63 0.93 -9.29 7.33
C LYS A 63 -0.41 -8.67 6.92
N SER A 64 -0.42 -7.37 6.63
CA SER A 64 -1.62 -6.70 6.17
C SER A 64 -2.04 -7.18 4.78
N ASN A 65 -3.36 -7.16 4.49
CA ASN A 65 -3.91 -7.53 3.19
C ASN A 65 -3.24 -6.77 2.03
N ASN A 66 -2.91 -5.49 2.21
CA ASN A 66 -2.20 -4.72 1.19
C ASN A 66 -0.79 -5.27 0.89
N THR A 67 -0.10 -5.79 1.90
CA THR A 67 1.23 -6.42 1.72
C THR A 67 1.08 -7.76 1.01
N ILE A 68 0.10 -8.55 1.40
CA ILE A 68 -0.20 -9.86 0.79
C ILE A 68 -0.56 -9.69 -0.68
N GLU A 69 -1.47 -8.76 -1.00
CA GLU A 69 -1.87 -8.48 -2.37
C GLU A 69 -0.71 -7.94 -3.22
N ALA A 70 0.13 -7.07 -2.66
CA ALA A 70 1.32 -6.59 -3.36
C ALA A 70 2.32 -7.72 -3.66
N TYR A 71 2.51 -8.65 -2.73
CA TYR A 71 3.38 -9.82 -2.93
C TYR A 71 2.80 -10.78 -3.94
N LYS A 72 1.48 -11.03 -3.90
CA LYS A 72 0.75 -11.81 -4.90
C LYS A 72 0.98 -11.28 -6.31
N ILE A 73 0.74 -9.97 -6.51
CA ILE A 73 0.95 -9.32 -7.82
C ILE A 73 2.40 -9.49 -8.29
N ASP A 74 3.39 -9.30 -7.41
CA ASP A 74 4.80 -9.43 -7.78
C ASP A 74 5.17 -10.85 -8.17
N LEU A 75 4.67 -11.87 -7.43
CA LEU A 75 4.94 -13.27 -7.72
C LEU A 75 4.23 -13.74 -8.99
N CYS A 76 2.97 -13.34 -9.17
CA CYS A 76 2.26 -13.65 -10.42
C CYS A 76 2.99 -13.10 -11.65
N LEU A 77 3.48 -11.86 -11.55
CA LEU A 77 4.24 -11.24 -12.64
C LEU A 77 5.57 -11.97 -12.89
N LEU A 78 6.28 -12.37 -11.83
CA LEU A 78 7.52 -13.15 -11.94
C LEU A 78 7.26 -14.50 -12.63
N PHE A 79 6.22 -15.22 -12.20
CA PHE A 79 5.91 -16.56 -12.72
C PHE A 79 5.49 -16.49 -14.18
N LYS A 80 4.66 -15.51 -14.59
CA LYS A 80 4.31 -15.29 -15.99
C LYS A 80 5.54 -14.99 -16.85
N TYR A 81 6.40 -14.08 -16.38
CA TYR A 81 7.64 -13.77 -17.09
C TYR A 81 8.54 -15.00 -17.24
N LEU A 82 8.78 -15.73 -16.14
CA LEU A 82 9.66 -16.90 -16.19
C LEU A 82 9.08 -18.05 -17.00
N LYS A 83 7.75 -18.21 -17.04
CA LYS A 83 7.10 -19.18 -17.91
C LYS A 83 7.45 -18.93 -19.37
N VAL A 84 7.36 -17.67 -19.82
CA VAL A 84 7.79 -17.25 -21.16
C VAL A 84 9.30 -17.40 -21.34
N TYR A 85 10.08 -16.84 -20.41
CA TYR A 85 11.54 -16.76 -20.51
C TYR A 85 12.23 -18.13 -20.55
N LYS A 86 11.68 -19.10 -19.86
CA LYS A 86 12.18 -20.50 -19.84
C LYS A 86 11.58 -21.37 -20.94
N GLY A 87 10.74 -20.84 -21.83
CA GLY A 87 10.18 -21.58 -22.96
C GLY A 87 9.12 -22.62 -22.58
N TYR A 88 8.40 -22.43 -21.46
CA TYR A 88 7.26 -23.26 -21.14
C TYR A 88 6.10 -23.00 -22.13
N TYR A 89 5.27 -24.02 -22.32
CA TYR A 89 4.11 -23.90 -23.21
C TYR A 89 3.17 -22.77 -22.76
N ILE A 90 2.78 -21.96 -23.73
CA ILE A 90 1.81 -20.89 -23.59
C ILE A 90 0.78 -21.08 -24.71
N PRO A 91 -0.53 -21.02 -24.39
CA PRO A 91 -1.56 -21.07 -25.43
C PRO A 91 -1.37 -19.94 -26.46
N ASP A 92 -1.66 -20.24 -27.73
CA ASP A 92 -1.65 -19.25 -28.80
C ASP A 92 -2.71 -18.15 -28.52
N ASP A 93 -2.47 -16.95 -29.04
CA ASP A 93 -3.37 -15.79 -28.95
C ASP A 93 -3.73 -15.32 -27.53
N ILE A 94 -2.87 -15.55 -26.53
CA ILE A 94 -3.08 -15.08 -25.16
C ILE A 94 -2.22 -13.85 -24.85
N GLU A 95 -2.83 -12.85 -24.24
CA GLU A 95 -2.11 -11.68 -23.75
C GLU A 95 -1.23 -12.04 -22.55
N PHE A 96 -0.10 -11.32 -22.39
CA PHE A 96 0.84 -11.57 -21.29
C PHE A 96 0.15 -11.54 -19.91
N GLU A 97 -0.86 -10.68 -19.74
CA GLU A 97 -1.58 -10.53 -18.48
C GLU A 97 -2.47 -11.74 -18.14
N ASP A 98 -2.84 -12.52 -19.14
CA ASP A 98 -3.73 -13.66 -19.01
C ASP A 98 -3.02 -15.01 -19.03
N ILE A 99 -1.67 -15.01 -19.15
CA ILE A 99 -0.87 -16.25 -19.11
C ILE A 99 -1.22 -17.06 -17.86
N PRO A 100 -1.71 -18.30 -17.99
CA PRO A 100 -2.01 -19.16 -16.85
C PRO A 100 -0.71 -19.62 -16.19
N ILE A 101 -0.68 -19.61 -14.86
CA ILE A 101 0.48 -20.02 -14.05
C ILE A 101 0.15 -21.14 -13.06
N ASN A 102 -1.11 -21.57 -12.99
CA ASN A 102 -1.59 -22.59 -12.05
C ASN A 102 -0.95 -23.97 -12.27
N ASP A 103 -0.42 -24.22 -13.45
CA ASP A 103 0.30 -25.43 -13.86
C ASP A 103 1.76 -25.46 -13.39
N LEU A 104 2.29 -24.34 -12.81
CA LEU A 104 3.68 -24.24 -12.37
C LEU A 104 3.85 -24.76 -10.94
N GLY A 105 4.41 -25.95 -10.83
CA GLY A 105 4.64 -26.65 -9.55
C GLY A 105 6.00 -26.36 -8.91
N GLU A 106 6.38 -27.26 -8.00
CA GLU A 106 7.64 -27.16 -7.25
C GLU A 106 8.88 -27.25 -8.15
N ASP A 107 8.86 -28.10 -9.19
CA ASP A 107 10.01 -28.26 -10.10
C ASP A 107 10.32 -26.98 -10.86
N PHE A 108 9.28 -26.23 -11.24
CA PHE A 108 9.46 -24.90 -11.81
C PHE A 108 10.20 -23.98 -10.83
N VAL A 109 9.79 -23.98 -9.56
CA VAL A 109 10.42 -23.12 -8.53
C VAL A 109 11.85 -23.56 -8.26
N ARG A 110 12.15 -24.87 -8.24
CA ARG A 110 13.50 -25.41 -8.09
C ARG A 110 14.43 -25.03 -9.25
N SER A 111 13.87 -24.81 -10.45
CA SER A 111 14.64 -24.41 -11.62
C SER A 111 15.04 -22.92 -11.65
N ILE A 112 14.52 -22.10 -10.71
CA ILE A 112 14.78 -20.67 -10.69
C ILE A 112 16.15 -20.41 -10.09
N VAL A 113 16.97 -19.64 -10.81
CA VAL A 113 18.33 -19.24 -10.39
C VAL A 113 18.44 -17.71 -10.27
N LEU A 114 19.51 -17.23 -9.65
CA LEU A 114 19.74 -15.79 -9.43
C LEU A 114 19.69 -14.96 -10.72
N THR A 115 20.25 -15.50 -11.81
CA THR A 115 20.27 -14.81 -13.12
C THR A 115 18.87 -14.61 -13.69
N ASP A 116 17.92 -15.52 -13.43
CA ASP A 116 16.53 -15.39 -13.82
C ASP A 116 15.87 -14.18 -13.13
N LEU A 117 16.19 -13.98 -11.84
CA LEU A 117 15.67 -12.86 -11.07
C LEU A 117 16.24 -11.52 -11.57
N TYR A 118 17.51 -11.48 -11.96
CA TYR A 118 18.09 -10.28 -12.59
C TYR A 118 17.49 -10.01 -13.97
N ALA A 119 17.27 -11.04 -14.78
CA ALA A 119 16.59 -10.91 -16.08
C ALA A 119 15.18 -10.33 -15.90
N PHE A 120 14.42 -10.82 -14.92
CA PHE A 120 13.11 -10.27 -14.59
C PHE A 120 13.18 -8.80 -14.13
N LEU A 121 14.14 -8.43 -13.27
CA LEU A 121 14.29 -7.03 -12.85
C LEU A 121 14.63 -6.10 -14.01
N SER A 122 15.42 -6.56 -14.98
CA SER A 122 15.70 -5.82 -16.22
C SER A 122 14.43 -5.68 -17.09
N PHE A 123 13.64 -6.74 -17.21
CA PHE A 123 12.35 -6.71 -17.92
C PHE A 123 11.40 -5.67 -17.34
N VAL A 124 11.17 -5.69 -16.02
CA VAL A 124 10.24 -4.74 -15.40
C VAL A 124 10.73 -3.30 -15.42
N GLU A 125 12.04 -3.08 -15.48
CA GLU A 125 12.62 -1.76 -15.69
C GLU A 125 12.37 -1.25 -17.10
N LYS A 126 12.79 -2.02 -18.10
CA LYS A 126 12.83 -1.59 -19.50
C LYS A 126 11.45 -1.62 -20.17
N GLN A 127 10.68 -2.68 -19.92
CA GLN A 127 9.40 -2.89 -20.61
C GLN A 127 8.19 -2.38 -19.82
N ARG A 128 8.30 -2.28 -18.47
CA ARG A 128 7.19 -1.87 -17.61
C ARG A 128 7.44 -0.55 -16.88
N ASN A 129 8.54 0.14 -17.18
CA ASN A 129 8.91 1.43 -16.58
C ASN A 129 8.89 1.42 -15.04
N ASN A 130 9.28 0.29 -14.40
CA ASN A 130 9.33 0.21 -12.96
C ASN A 130 10.52 0.96 -12.39
N GLY A 131 10.28 2.02 -11.64
CA GLY A 131 11.33 2.75 -10.92
C GLY A 131 11.96 1.95 -9.78
N ASN A 132 13.05 2.49 -9.19
CA ASN A 132 13.85 1.82 -8.15
C ASN A 132 13.00 1.34 -6.95
N TYR A 133 12.00 2.10 -6.50
CA TYR A 133 11.11 1.70 -5.39
C TYR A 133 10.28 0.44 -5.72
N ALA A 134 9.73 0.39 -6.93
CA ALA A 134 8.93 -0.76 -7.36
C ALA A 134 9.81 -2.02 -7.49
N ARG A 135 11.03 -1.88 -8.02
CA ARG A 135 11.99 -2.97 -8.13
C ARG A 135 12.50 -3.42 -6.76
N ALA A 136 12.81 -2.50 -5.85
CA ALA A 136 13.22 -2.84 -4.48
C ALA A 136 12.11 -3.61 -3.72
N ARG A 137 10.82 -3.24 -3.91
CA ARG A 137 9.71 -4.01 -3.35
C ARG A 137 9.68 -5.43 -3.90
N LYS A 138 9.88 -5.61 -5.21
CA LYS A 138 9.93 -6.93 -5.85
C LYS A 138 11.08 -7.78 -5.28
N VAL A 139 12.26 -7.20 -5.12
CA VAL A 139 13.39 -7.88 -4.45
C VAL A 139 13.01 -8.34 -3.04
N ALA A 140 12.35 -7.48 -2.25
CA ALA A 140 11.88 -7.85 -0.91
C ALA A 140 10.85 -8.99 -0.95
N THR A 141 9.94 -8.98 -1.93
CA THR A 141 8.98 -10.07 -2.17
C THR A 141 9.70 -11.38 -2.46
N PHE A 142 10.67 -11.38 -3.38
CA PHE A 142 11.40 -12.59 -3.79
C PHE A 142 12.24 -13.13 -2.63
N LYS A 143 12.96 -12.28 -1.92
CA LYS A 143 13.69 -12.71 -0.72
C LYS A 143 12.78 -13.35 0.32
N SER A 144 11.61 -12.75 0.58
CA SER A 144 10.63 -13.30 1.52
C SER A 144 10.08 -14.65 1.05
N PHE A 145 9.78 -14.78 -0.24
CA PHE A 145 9.23 -16.00 -0.85
C PHE A 145 10.25 -17.14 -0.81
N PHE A 146 11.46 -16.93 -1.31
CA PHE A 146 12.49 -17.98 -1.34
C PHE A 146 13.01 -18.34 0.06
N ASN A 147 13.04 -17.40 1.01
CA ASN A 147 13.29 -17.71 2.42
C ASN A 147 12.22 -18.63 3.01
N TYR A 148 10.94 -18.43 2.65
CA TYR A 148 9.87 -19.35 3.04
C TYR A 148 10.05 -20.73 2.40
N LEU A 149 10.32 -20.78 1.11
CA LEU A 149 10.49 -22.04 0.36
C LEU A 149 11.67 -22.87 0.88
N GLN A 150 12.78 -22.23 1.23
CA GLN A 150 13.94 -22.91 1.81
C GLN A 150 13.73 -23.25 3.29
N GLY A 151 13.29 -22.26 4.07
CA GLY A 151 13.31 -22.36 5.54
C GLY A 151 12.10 -23.08 6.13
N LYS A 152 10.93 -22.98 5.53
CA LYS A 152 9.66 -23.51 6.05
C LYS A 152 9.09 -24.63 5.19
N ALA A 153 8.84 -24.39 3.92
CA ALA A 153 8.28 -25.38 3.00
C ALA A 153 9.28 -26.48 2.60
N LYS A 154 10.58 -26.22 2.73
CA LYS A 154 11.67 -27.17 2.36
C LYS A 154 11.60 -27.61 0.87
N ILE A 155 11.09 -26.74 0.01
CA ILE A 155 10.93 -27.03 -1.42
C ILE A 155 12.26 -26.82 -2.16
N VAL A 156 13.03 -25.79 -1.81
CA VAL A 156 14.33 -25.50 -2.42
C VAL A 156 15.47 -25.76 -1.43
N THR A 157 16.58 -26.30 -1.91
CA THR A 157 17.80 -26.56 -1.09
C THR A 157 18.65 -25.31 -0.93
N SER A 158 18.71 -24.45 -1.96
CA SER A 158 19.40 -23.16 -1.94
C SER A 158 18.44 -22.03 -2.30
N ASN A 159 18.68 -20.85 -1.70
CA ASN A 159 17.85 -19.68 -1.95
C ASN A 159 18.44 -18.83 -3.10
N PRO A 160 17.84 -18.81 -4.30
CA PRO A 160 18.35 -18.04 -5.42
C PRO A 160 18.26 -16.53 -5.21
N ALA A 161 17.44 -16.05 -4.26
CA ALA A 161 17.32 -14.64 -3.94
C ALA A 161 18.21 -14.19 -2.76
N ALA A 162 19.05 -15.07 -2.18
CA ALA A 162 19.88 -14.72 -1.05
C ALA A 162 20.79 -13.53 -1.37
N GLU A 163 21.50 -13.61 -2.49
CA GLU A 163 22.45 -12.60 -2.96
C GLU A 163 21.81 -11.53 -3.88
N LEU A 164 20.49 -11.58 -4.07
CA LEU A 164 19.79 -10.60 -4.93
C LEU A 164 19.89 -9.20 -4.32
N GLU A 165 20.54 -8.28 -5.00
CA GLU A 165 20.71 -6.91 -4.52
C GLU A 165 19.49 -6.02 -4.81
N SER A 166 19.20 -5.13 -3.88
CA SER A 166 18.18 -4.10 -4.09
C SER A 166 18.75 -2.93 -4.87
N PRO A 167 18.00 -2.36 -5.85
CA PRO A 167 18.41 -1.14 -6.53
C PRO A 167 18.68 -0.01 -5.53
N LYS A 168 19.69 0.80 -5.77
CA LYS A 168 19.96 2.01 -4.97
C LYS A 168 18.77 2.96 -5.04
N ILE A 169 18.22 3.29 -3.88
CA ILE A 169 17.13 4.26 -3.75
C ILE A 169 17.74 5.59 -3.35
N ASN A 170 17.73 6.55 -4.26
CA ASN A 170 18.11 7.91 -3.92
C ASN A 170 17.04 8.49 -3.00
N LYS A 171 17.43 8.83 -1.77
CA LYS A 171 16.56 9.54 -0.83
C LYS A 171 16.27 10.92 -1.41
N ARG A 172 15.00 11.19 -1.70
CA ARG A 172 14.55 12.53 -2.11
C ARG A 172 14.13 13.29 -0.87
N HIS A 173 14.40 14.59 -0.84
CA HIS A 173 13.86 15.45 0.20
C HIS A 173 12.33 15.38 0.20
N PRO A 174 11.70 15.37 1.37
CA PRO A 174 10.23 15.35 1.44
C PRO A 174 9.69 16.63 0.77
N ILE A 175 8.71 16.46 -0.10
CA ILE A 175 7.94 17.59 -0.65
C ILE A 175 6.86 17.90 0.38
N TYR A 176 6.82 19.14 0.85
CA TYR A 176 5.86 19.65 1.83
C TYR A 176 5.42 21.08 1.43
N LEU A 177 4.29 21.53 1.98
CA LEU A 177 3.81 22.90 1.83
C LEU A 177 4.54 23.80 2.84
N THR A 178 4.90 25.01 2.44
CA THR A 178 5.32 26.05 3.38
C THR A 178 4.14 26.45 4.30
N LEU A 179 4.40 27.26 5.32
CA LEU A 179 3.34 27.78 6.17
C LEU A 179 2.32 28.59 5.35
N ASP A 180 2.79 29.50 4.50
CA ASP A 180 1.96 30.36 3.67
C ASP A 180 1.14 29.55 2.66
N GLU A 181 1.75 28.52 2.03
CA GLU A 181 1.04 27.61 1.14
C GLU A 181 -0.04 26.81 1.88
N SER A 182 0.24 26.42 3.13
CA SER A 182 -0.74 25.70 3.97
C SER A 182 -1.92 26.60 4.36
N VAL A 183 -1.68 27.85 4.69
CA VAL A 183 -2.71 28.86 4.94
C VAL A 183 -3.49 29.15 3.67
N SER A 184 -2.82 29.32 2.54
CA SER A 184 -3.46 29.55 1.23
C SER A 184 -4.36 28.37 0.84
N LEU A 185 -3.91 27.12 1.09
CA LEU A 185 -4.73 25.94 0.84
C LEU A 185 -6.03 25.95 1.64
N LEU A 186 -5.98 26.26 2.94
CA LEU A 186 -7.17 26.33 3.79
C LEU A 186 -8.10 27.51 3.41
N SER A 187 -7.54 28.64 3.03
CA SER A 187 -8.29 29.85 2.65
C SER A 187 -8.92 29.76 1.25
N SER A 188 -8.43 28.86 0.41
CA SER A 188 -8.93 28.69 -0.96
C SER A 188 -10.22 27.86 -1.07
N LEU A 189 -10.73 27.35 0.05
CA LEU A 189 -11.95 26.56 0.04
C LEU A 189 -13.17 27.45 -0.14
N ASP A 190 -14.04 27.10 -1.08
CA ASP A 190 -15.29 27.82 -1.31
C ASP A 190 -16.29 27.58 -0.17
N ILE A 191 -16.58 28.62 0.59
CA ILE A 191 -17.49 28.61 1.74
C ILE A 191 -18.94 28.26 1.34
N ASN A 192 -19.33 28.52 0.09
CA ASN A 192 -20.67 28.21 -0.42
C ASN A 192 -20.81 26.75 -0.84
N ASN A 193 -19.73 25.99 -0.88
CA ASN A 193 -19.79 24.57 -1.23
C ASN A 193 -20.44 23.77 -0.10
N CYS A 194 -21.41 22.94 -0.41
CA CYS A 194 -22.11 22.09 0.56
C CYS A 194 -21.19 21.16 1.37
N ASN A 195 -20.00 20.84 0.87
CA ASN A 195 -19.00 20.02 1.55
C ASN A 195 -17.89 20.86 2.22
N TYR A 196 -17.99 22.18 2.23
CA TYR A 196 -16.97 23.09 2.74
C TYR A 196 -16.47 22.67 4.14
N LEU A 197 -17.38 22.56 5.10
CA LEU A 197 -17.02 22.26 6.50
C LEU A 197 -16.35 20.90 6.65
N ARG A 198 -16.81 19.91 5.88
CA ARG A 198 -16.18 18.58 5.87
C ARG A 198 -14.76 18.65 5.31
N ASP A 199 -14.62 19.27 4.15
CA ASP A 199 -13.36 19.33 3.40
C ASP A 199 -12.33 20.17 4.18
N TYR A 200 -12.78 21.28 4.78
CA TYR A 200 -11.97 22.12 5.67
C TYR A 200 -11.50 21.33 6.91
N CYS A 201 -12.39 20.61 7.58
CA CYS A 201 -12.03 19.77 8.73
C CYS A 201 -11.01 18.69 8.35
N ILE A 202 -11.19 18.02 7.21
CA ILE A 202 -10.25 17.00 6.71
C ILE A 202 -8.85 17.60 6.49
N LEU A 203 -8.76 18.76 5.82
CA LEU A 203 -7.48 19.41 5.55
C LEU A 203 -6.82 19.93 6.83
N THR A 204 -7.60 20.51 7.75
CA THR A 204 -7.14 20.97 9.06
C THR A 204 -6.53 19.83 9.87
N LEU A 205 -7.18 18.68 9.93
CA LEU A 205 -6.67 17.49 10.64
C LEU A 205 -5.39 16.95 10.00
N PHE A 206 -5.29 16.93 8.67
CA PHE A 206 -4.05 16.52 8.01
C PHE A 206 -2.88 17.45 8.35
N LEU A 207 -3.10 18.76 8.27
CA LEU A 207 -2.06 19.77 8.44
C LEU A 207 -1.64 19.98 9.90
N ASN A 208 -2.54 19.74 10.87
CA ASN A 208 -2.24 19.90 12.28
C ASN A 208 -1.83 18.61 12.99
N CYS A 209 -2.47 17.49 12.68
CA CYS A 209 -2.22 16.24 13.41
C CYS A 209 -1.30 15.26 12.65
N GLY A 210 -1.04 15.51 11.38
CA GLY A 210 -0.16 14.65 10.56
C GLY A 210 -0.61 13.19 10.50
N MET A 211 -1.92 12.91 10.58
CA MET A 211 -2.43 11.54 10.59
C MET A 211 -2.35 10.85 9.23
N ARG A 212 -2.40 9.51 9.23
CA ARG A 212 -2.43 8.74 7.98
C ARG A 212 -3.82 8.82 7.35
N LEU A 213 -3.87 8.70 6.01
CA LEU A 213 -5.14 8.70 5.27
C LEU A 213 -6.13 7.64 5.79
N SER A 214 -5.66 6.43 6.10
CA SER A 214 -6.51 5.38 6.68
C SER A 214 -7.02 5.72 8.07
N GLU A 215 -6.20 6.35 8.90
CA GLU A 215 -6.56 6.80 10.24
C GLU A 215 -7.67 7.85 10.15
N LEU A 216 -7.51 8.86 9.30
CA LEU A 216 -8.52 9.90 9.08
C LEU A 216 -9.88 9.33 8.62
N CYS A 217 -9.87 8.43 7.63
CA CYS A 217 -11.10 7.83 7.12
C CYS A 217 -11.82 6.95 8.15
N SER A 218 -11.12 6.46 9.16
CA SER A 218 -11.67 5.56 10.20
C SER A 218 -11.98 6.24 11.52
N ILE A 219 -11.88 7.58 11.60
CA ILE A 219 -12.21 8.31 12.84
C ILE A 219 -13.66 8.05 13.22
N LYS A 220 -13.87 7.63 14.46
CA LYS A 220 -15.21 7.49 15.08
C LYS A 220 -15.46 8.63 16.06
N ILE A 221 -16.71 9.11 16.10
CA ILE A 221 -17.10 10.28 16.91
C ILE A 221 -16.93 9.98 18.40
N ASP A 222 -17.26 8.76 18.85
CA ASP A 222 -17.13 8.31 20.25
C ASP A 222 -15.66 8.22 20.73
N LYS A 223 -14.71 8.25 19.81
CA LYS A 223 -13.28 8.24 20.10
C LYS A 223 -12.67 9.64 20.26
N ILE A 224 -13.46 10.69 20.08
CA ILE A 224 -13.08 12.08 20.31
C ILE A 224 -13.54 12.46 21.74
N LYS A 225 -12.60 12.81 22.61
CA LYS A 225 -12.85 13.18 24.01
C LYS A 225 -12.09 14.44 24.37
N GLY A 226 -12.80 15.58 24.42
CA GLY A 226 -12.16 16.87 24.64
C GLY A 226 -11.11 17.18 23.56
N ASP A 227 -9.87 17.34 23.97
CA ASP A 227 -8.72 17.61 23.13
C ASP A 227 -7.98 16.35 22.64
N THR A 228 -8.54 15.16 22.86
CA THR A 228 -7.91 13.90 22.49
C THR A 228 -8.74 13.10 21.51
N LEU A 229 -8.06 12.44 20.59
CA LEU A 229 -8.63 11.50 19.61
C LEU A 229 -7.86 10.19 19.67
N THR A 230 -8.55 9.10 20.01
CA THR A 230 -7.97 7.75 19.93
C THR A 230 -8.13 7.20 18.52
N ILE A 231 -7.02 6.82 17.90
CA ILE A 231 -7.00 6.21 16.56
C ILE A 231 -6.31 4.85 16.58
N ILE A 232 -6.73 3.97 15.66
CA ILE A 232 -6.11 2.67 15.46
C ILE A 232 -5.14 2.77 14.28
N GLY A 233 -3.86 2.58 14.55
CA GLY A 233 -2.79 2.63 13.57
C GLY A 233 -2.49 1.29 12.92
N LYS A 234 -1.35 1.21 12.23
CA LYS A 234 -0.85 -0.02 11.62
C LYS A 234 -0.63 -1.10 12.69
N GLY A 235 -1.05 -2.34 12.38
CA GLY A 235 -0.93 -3.47 13.31
C GLY A 235 -1.94 -3.45 14.46
N ASN A 236 -3.06 -2.77 14.28
CA ASN A 236 -4.15 -2.64 15.29
C ASN A 236 -3.69 -1.98 16.61
N LYS A 237 -2.62 -1.18 16.57
CA LYS A 237 -2.11 -0.45 17.73
C LYS A 237 -2.88 0.85 17.92
N GLU A 238 -3.45 1.05 19.09
CA GLU A 238 -4.08 2.31 19.45
C GLU A 238 -3.01 3.37 19.78
N ARG A 239 -3.28 4.61 19.38
CA ARG A 239 -2.53 5.79 19.82
C ARG A 239 -3.45 6.99 20.01
N THR A 240 -3.09 7.85 20.92
CA THR A 240 -3.76 9.12 21.13
C THR A 240 -3.15 10.20 20.21
N VAL A 241 -4.02 10.98 19.59
CA VAL A 241 -3.69 12.21 18.87
C VAL A 241 -4.26 13.38 19.67
N TYR A 242 -3.44 14.39 19.94
CA TYR A 242 -3.87 15.62 20.60
C TYR A 242 -4.40 16.59 19.54
N LEU A 243 -5.56 17.17 19.82
CA LEU A 243 -6.26 18.12 18.97
C LEU A 243 -6.04 19.52 19.51
N ASN A 244 -5.52 20.43 18.69
CA ASN A 244 -5.49 21.84 19.04
C ASN A 244 -6.85 22.51 18.77
N ASP A 245 -6.99 23.76 19.21
CA ASP A 245 -8.24 24.54 19.09
C ASP A 245 -8.75 24.62 17.65
N ALA A 246 -7.85 24.74 16.66
CA ALA A 246 -8.22 24.76 15.25
C ALA A 246 -8.88 23.44 14.80
N CYS A 247 -8.34 22.29 15.27
CA CYS A 247 -8.92 20.98 14.99
C CYS A 247 -10.27 20.79 15.67
N ILE A 248 -10.38 21.17 16.95
CA ILE A 248 -11.61 21.08 17.73
C ILE A 248 -12.70 21.93 17.09
N SER A 249 -12.40 23.18 16.77
CA SER A 249 -13.32 24.11 16.10
C SER A 249 -13.78 23.57 14.74
N ALA A 250 -12.86 23.04 13.91
CA ALA A 250 -13.19 22.47 12.61
C ALA A 250 -14.10 21.23 12.73
N ILE A 251 -13.85 20.36 13.72
CA ILE A 251 -14.69 19.19 14.00
C ILE A 251 -16.09 19.64 14.43
N ASN A 252 -16.20 20.55 15.39
CA ASN A 252 -17.48 21.02 15.93
C ASN A 252 -18.31 21.71 14.84
N ASN A 253 -17.69 22.57 14.04
CA ASN A 253 -18.34 23.25 12.92
C ASN A 253 -18.85 22.24 11.87
N TYR A 254 -18.08 21.20 11.56
CA TYR A 254 -18.53 20.15 10.68
C TYR A 254 -19.69 19.36 11.28
N LEU A 255 -19.57 18.92 12.52
CA LEU A 255 -20.61 18.13 13.22
C LEU A 255 -21.94 18.89 13.33
N SER A 256 -21.92 20.20 13.54
CA SER A 256 -23.13 21.03 13.62
C SER A 256 -23.95 21.09 12.32
N LYS A 257 -23.33 20.81 11.17
CA LYS A 257 -23.95 20.83 9.83
C LYS A 257 -23.92 19.50 9.12
N ARG A 258 -23.34 18.47 9.77
CA ARG A 258 -23.23 17.13 9.20
C ARG A 258 -24.62 16.51 9.02
N ASN A 259 -24.94 16.16 7.77
CA ASN A 259 -26.18 15.46 7.49
C ASN A 259 -25.94 13.94 7.46
N ASP A 260 -26.50 13.24 8.45
CA ASP A 260 -26.42 11.79 8.58
C ASP A 260 -27.80 11.11 8.62
N SER A 261 -28.86 11.85 8.25
CA SER A 261 -30.25 11.38 8.32
C SER A 261 -30.51 10.10 7.50
N LYS A 262 -29.74 9.87 6.43
CA LYS A 262 -29.82 8.68 5.58
C LYS A 262 -28.74 7.64 5.91
N ALA A 263 -27.93 7.87 6.92
CA ALA A 263 -26.87 6.92 7.33
C ALA A 263 -27.46 5.83 8.23
N THR A 264 -26.94 4.61 8.11
CA THR A 264 -27.22 3.54 9.07
C THR A 264 -26.61 3.86 10.43
N GLU A 265 -27.13 3.28 11.53
CA GLU A 265 -26.60 3.49 12.88
C GLU A 265 -25.10 3.15 12.97
N GLU A 266 -24.63 2.15 12.23
CA GLU A 266 -23.20 1.82 12.17
C GLU A 266 -22.39 2.91 11.44
N ASN A 267 -22.92 3.47 10.35
CA ASN A 267 -22.24 4.52 9.59
C ASN A 267 -22.23 5.86 10.33
N LYS A 268 -23.24 6.18 11.12
CA LYS A 268 -23.31 7.40 11.95
C LYS A 268 -22.15 7.52 12.93
N LYS A 269 -21.57 6.40 13.34
CA LYS A 269 -20.43 6.39 14.26
C LYS A 269 -19.16 7.03 13.66
N TYR A 270 -19.03 7.06 12.32
CA TYR A 270 -17.87 7.63 11.67
C TYR A 270 -17.95 9.16 11.57
N LEU A 271 -16.84 9.84 11.83
CA LEU A 271 -16.80 11.30 11.73
C LEU A 271 -17.11 11.78 10.33
N PHE A 272 -16.45 11.24 9.31
CA PHE A 272 -16.59 11.67 7.92
C PHE A 272 -17.47 10.73 7.10
N LEU A 273 -18.52 11.29 6.52
CA LEU A 273 -19.42 10.57 5.61
C LEU A 273 -19.22 11.03 4.17
N SER A 274 -19.41 10.10 3.24
CA SER A 274 -19.52 10.35 1.82
C SER A 274 -20.90 10.95 1.47
N SER A 275 -21.07 11.40 0.24
CA SER A 275 -22.39 11.83 -0.28
C SER A 275 -23.45 10.72 -0.28
N ARG A 276 -23.03 9.46 -0.14
CA ARG A 276 -23.91 8.28 -0.04
C ARG A 276 -24.22 7.87 1.41
N ASN A 277 -23.87 8.70 2.39
CA ASN A 277 -24.01 8.41 3.82
C ASN A 277 -23.32 7.13 4.31
N THR A 278 -22.24 6.74 3.64
CA THR A 278 -21.30 5.70 4.08
C THR A 278 -20.01 6.35 4.57
N PRO A 279 -19.18 5.67 5.36
CA PRO A 279 -17.87 6.19 5.75
C PRO A 279 -17.08 6.64 4.53
N ILE A 280 -16.41 7.80 4.63
CA ILE A 280 -15.63 8.34 3.53
C ILE A 280 -14.48 7.40 3.17
N ASN A 281 -14.31 7.09 1.89
CA ASN A 281 -13.23 6.21 1.45
C ASN A 281 -11.94 6.99 1.11
N LYS A 282 -10.82 6.28 1.12
CA LYS A 282 -9.49 6.85 0.86
C LYS A 282 -9.43 7.56 -0.48
N ARG A 283 -10.02 6.99 -1.53
CA ARG A 283 -9.99 7.56 -2.88
C ARG A 283 -10.72 8.90 -2.96
N THR A 284 -11.85 9.02 -2.27
CA THR A 284 -12.60 10.29 -2.17
C THR A 284 -11.73 11.37 -1.52
N VAL A 285 -11.03 11.06 -0.43
CA VAL A 285 -10.14 12.02 0.24
C VAL A 285 -8.92 12.38 -0.64
N GLU A 286 -8.34 11.43 -1.37
CA GLU A 286 -7.27 11.73 -2.34
C GLU A 286 -7.73 12.71 -3.43
N LEU A 287 -8.93 12.49 -3.99
CA LEU A 287 -9.51 13.37 -4.99
C LEU A 287 -9.84 14.75 -4.42
N LEU A 288 -10.35 14.81 -3.18
CA LEU A 288 -10.61 16.03 -2.44
C LEU A 288 -9.32 16.84 -2.29
N VAL A 289 -8.27 16.26 -1.76
CA VAL A 289 -6.97 16.92 -1.60
C VAL A 289 -6.46 17.43 -2.95
N LYS A 290 -6.50 16.59 -4.00
CA LYS A 290 -6.08 17.01 -5.35
C LYS A 290 -6.87 18.20 -5.87
N LYS A 291 -8.19 18.22 -5.65
CA LYS A 291 -9.08 19.33 -6.05
C LYS A 291 -8.70 20.63 -5.36
N HIS A 292 -8.58 20.62 -4.02
CA HIS A 292 -8.30 21.84 -3.25
C HIS A 292 -6.87 22.35 -3.47
N VAL A 293 -5.88 21.47 -3.59
CA VAL A 293 -4.52 21.85 -3.99
C VAL A 293 -4.49 22.57 -5.34
N LYS A 294 -5.25 22.04 -6.32
CA LYS A 294 -5.37 22.70 -7.62
C LYS A 294 -6.04 24.07 -7.53
N ASN A 295 -7.11 24.18 -6.74
CA ASN A 295 -7.86 25.43 -6.55
C ASN A 295 -7.01 26.50 -5.84
N ALA A 296 -6.12 26.10 -4.94
CA ALA A 296 -5.17 26.98 -4.29
C ALA A 296 -3.98 27.41 -5.20
N GLY A 297 -3.96 26.99 -6.48
CA GLY A 297 -2.88 27.31 -7.40
C GLY A 297 -1.56 26.54 -7.13
N LEU A 298 -1.57 25.56 -6.24
CA LEU A 298 -0.39 24.79 -5.83
C LEU A 298 -0.09 23.64 -6.82
N THR A 299 0.15 23.98 -8.08
CA THR A 299 0.24 22.99 -9.18
C THR A 299 1.65 22.42 -9.39
N ASN A 300 2.68 23.10 -8.88
CA ASN A 300 4.09 22.78 -9.12
C ASN A 300 4.54 21.44 -8.50
N ALA A 301 3.81 20.90 -7.53
CA ALA A 301 4.09 19.62 -6.91
C ALA A 301 2.82 18.75 -6.81
N LYS A 302 2.99 17.43 -6.93
CA LYS A 302 1.87 16.49 -6.75
C LYS A 302 1.58 16.29 -5.27
N TYR A 303 0.88 17.22 -4.64
CA TYR A 303 0.48 17.10 -3.23
C TYR A 303 -0.59 16.02 -3.05
N THR A 304 -0.40 15.18 -2.06
CA THR A 304 -1.25 14.04 -1.70
C THR A 304 -1.49 14.06 -0.19
N PRO A 305 -2.46 13.30 0.35
CA PRO A 305 -2.62 13.19 1.82
C PRO A 305 -1.32 12.84 2.56
N HIS A 306 -0.48 11.99 1.95
CA HIS A 306 0.82 11.65 2.53
C HIS A 306 1.78 12.86 2.59
N LYS A 307 1.75 13.72 1.57
CA LYS A 307 2.55 14.96 1.56
C LYS A 307 2.00 16.02 2.52
N LEU A 308 0.68 16.08 2.75
CA LEU A 308 0.11 16.93 3.81
C LEU A 308 0.56 16.45 5.19
N ARG A 309 0.65 15.15 5.43
CA ARG A 309 1.26 14.59 6.63
C ARG A 309 2.75 14.97 6.75
N HIS A 310 3.51 14.96 5.64
CA HIS A 310 4.89 15.48 5.64
C HIS A 310 4.94 16.96 5.98
N THR A 311 4.00 17.73 5.45
CA THR A 311 3.84 19.16 5.79
C THR A 311 3.66 19.36 7.30
N ALA A 312 2.69 18.68 7.90
CA ALA A 312 2.45 18.76 9.34
C ALA A 312 3.73 18.44 10.15
N ALA A 313 4.39 17.35 9.80
CA ALA A 313 5.61 16.92 10.47
C ALA A 313 6.75 17.95 10.33
N THR A 314 6.93 18.50 9.12
CA THR A 314 7.98 19.50 8.86
C THR A 314 7.68 20.82 9.57
N LEU A 315 6.43 21.28 9.55
CA LEU A 315 6.04 22.51 10.25
C LEU A 315 6.19 22.39 11.77
N MET A 316 5.79 21.25 12.37
CA MET A 316 6.00 20.97 13.79
C MET A 316 7.48 20.98 14.15
N TYR A 317 8.34 20.38 13.33
CA TYR A 317 9.77 20.31 13.56
C TYR A 317 10.44 21.67 13.41
N LYS A 318 10.14 22.42 12.31
CA LYS A 318 10.79 23.69 11.97
C LYS A 318 10.30 24.87 12.79
N HIS A 319 9.01 24.94 13.05
CA HIS A 319 8.38 26.12 13.67
C HIS A 319 7.77 25.83 15.04
N GLY A 320 7.57 24.56 15.38
CA GLY A 320 6.97 24.17 16.66
C GLY A 320 7.99 23.75 17.73
N ASN A 321 9.29 23.78 17.43
CA ASN A 321 10.37 23.32 18.33
C ASN A 321 10.15 21.90 18.87
N VAL A 322 9.45 21.03 18.11
CA VAL A 322 9.17 19.66 18.52
C VAL A 322 10.39 18.80 18.25
N ASP A 323 10.94 18.16 19.27
CA ASP A 323 12.06 17.24 19.12
C ASP A 323 11.66 15.97 18.32
N ILE A 324 12.68 15.30 17.76
CA ILE A 324 12.47 14.16 16.85
C ILE A 324 11.76 12.98 17.50
N ARG A 325 11.94 12.75 18.82
CA ARG A 325 11.30 11.65 19.56
C ARG A 325 9.83 11.95 19.78
N SER A 326 9.52 13.18 20.19
CA SER A 326 8.13 13.66 20.29
C SER A 326 7.44 13.62 18.94
N LEU A 327 8.11 14.07 17.86
CA LEU A 327 7.57 13.97 16.51
C LEU A 327 7.33 12.53 16.07
N GLN A 328 8.24 11.61 16.38
CA GLN A 328 8.07 10.17 16.12
C GLN A 328 6.80 9.63 16.81
N SER A 329 6.58 10.01 18.06
CA SER A 329 5.41 9.60 18.86
C SER A 329 4.11 10.19 18.29
N ILE A 330 4.07 11.50 17.98
CA ILE A 330 2.93 12.18 17.36
C ILE A 330 2.53 11.51 16.04
N LEU A 331 3.51 11.21 15.20
CA LEU A 331 3.27 10.57 13.92
C LEU A 331 2.97 9.07 14.04
N GLY A 332 3.34 8.41 15.13
CA GLY A 332 3.22 6.96 15.30
C GLY A 332 4.12 6.20 14.32
N HIS A 333 5.40 6.59 14.22
CA HIS A 333 6.42 5.88 13.46
C HIS A 333 7.08 4.82 14.33
N GLU A 334 7.01 3.55 13.91
CA GLU A 334 7.68 2.44 14.61
C GLU A 334 9.21 2.56 14.58
N ASN A 335 9.75 3.12 13.48
CA ASN A 335 11.19 3.31 13.30
C ASN A 335 11.53 4.79 13.20
N ILE A 336 12.50 5.24 14.01
CA ILE A 336 12.97 6.62 14.01
C ILE A 336 13.54 7.06 12.65
N SER A 337 14.12 6.14 11.88
CA SER A 337 14.63 6.44 10.54
C SER A 337 13.56 6.99 9.59
N THR A 338 12.28 6.68 9.85
CA THR A 338 11.14 7.26 9.10
C THR A 338 10.90 8.73 9.47
N THR A 339 11.30 9.13 10.68
CA THR A 339 11.16 10.51 11.17
C THR A 339 12.41 11.34 10.86
N GLN A 340 13.57 10.71 10.76
CA GLN A 340 14.84 11.38 10.41
C GLN A 340 14.82 12.08 9.05
N ILE A 341 13.87 11.77 8.16
CA ILE A 341 13.72 12.51 6.91
C ILE A 341 13.35 13.99 7.10
N TYR A 342 12.83 14.36 8.28
CA TYR A 342 12.48 15.74 8.63
C TYR A 342 13.65 16.50 9.27
N THR A 343 14.70 15.79 9.70
CA THR A 343 15.92 16.37 10.30
C THR A 343 16.99 16.69 9.26
N HIS A 344 16.65 16.71 7.97
CA HIS A 344 17.57 17.29 6.99
C HIS A 344 17.79 18.74 7.37
N VAL A 345 18.96 18.95 7.89
CA VAL A 345 19.42 20.09 8.64
C VAL A 345 19.24 21.33 7.78
N ASP A 346 18.34 22.19 8.20
CA ASP A 346 18.37 23.57 7.77
C ASP A 346 19.67 24.18 8.32
N GLU A 347 20.44 24.82 7.47
CA GLU A 347 21.64 25.56 7.91
C GLU A 347 21.28 26.54 9.02
N GLU A 348 20.06 27.04 9.03
CA GLU A 348 19.51 27.93 10.07
C GLU A 348 19.47 27.25 11.44
N ILE A 349 18.97 26.02 11.55
CA ILE A 349 18.95 25.25 12.80
C ILE A 349 20.38 24.97 13.30
N LEU A 350 21.32 24.68 12.39
CA LEU A 350 22.73 24.52 12.77
C LEU A 350 23.34 25.81 13.31
N ARG A 351 23.03 26.94 12.70
CA ARG A 351 23.49 28.25 13.16
C ARG A 351 22.87 28.61 14.52
N GLU A 352 21.57 28.36 14.71
CA GLU A 352 20.90 28.54 15.99
C GLU A 352 21.50 27.64 17.08
N ALA A 353 21.71 26.35 16.78
CA ALA A 353 22.36 25.44 17.71
C ALA A 353 23.78 25.86 18.07
N ALA A 354 24.57 26.34 17.10
CA ALA A 354 25.90 26.85 17.35
C ALA A 354 25.85 28.13 18.22
N ASN A 355 24.90 29.02 17.95
CA ASN A 355 24.72 30.27 18.71
C ASN A 355 24.14 30.04 20.12
N SER A 356 23.40 28.94 20.32
CA SER A 356 22.84 28.58 21.64
C SER A 356 23.89 27.95 22.60
N ASN A 357 25.10 27.66 22.10
CA ASN A 357 26.17 27.19 22.97
C ASN A 357 26.47 28.25 24.06
N PRO A 358 26.43 27.88 25.36
CA PRO A 358 26.71 28.84 26.44
C PRO A 358 28.06 29.57 26.31
N LEU A 359 29.01 28.98 25.60
CA LEU A 359 30.32 29.54 25.34
C LEU A 359 30.38 30.44 24.08
N ALA A 360 29.33 30.56 23.30
CA ALA A 360 29.33 31.33 22.05
C ALA A 360 29.56 32.83 22.26
N ASN A 361 29.29 33.32 23.46
CA ASN A 361 29.42 34.77 23.83
C ASN A 361 30.69 35.08 24.63
N ILE A 362 31.60 34.15 24.85
CA ILE A 362 32.87 34.41 25.53
C ILE A 362 33.78 35.10 24.53
N LYS A 363 33.94 36.43 24.71
CA LYS A 363 34.97 37.23 24.02
C LYS A 363 36.18 37.34 24.94
N ASN A 364 37.34 36.95 24.45
CA ASN A 364 38.63 37.21 25.12
C ASN A 364 38.93 38.71 25.13
#